data_fcd892518095ee57324fbe0a2eed6b72
#
_entry.id   fcd892518095ee57324fbe0a2eed6b72
#
_cell.length_a   1.000
_cell.length_b   1.000
_cell.length_c   1.000
_cell.angle_alpha   90.00
_cell.angle_beta   90.00
_cell.angle_gamma   90.00
#
_symmetry.space_group_name_H-M   'P 1'
#
loop_
_entity.id
_entity.type
_entity.pdbx_description
1 polymer ?
#
loop_
_entity_poly.entity_id
_entity_poly.type
_entity_poly.pdbx_seq_one_letter_code
_entity_poly.pdbx_strand_id
1 'polypeptide(L)'
;VRSLKDAALSQYLSTVEARKSAQISLVGELANAYLAERAADEQLQLVQKTLTTREASHNLIERRYASGISSELDLRQSEALVQSARADLARVERQRKQARNALELLVGTSLPSDLLAAQPLNAQTLLTDVSAGLPSQLIERRPDILAAEKALEAENADIGAARAAFFPRITLTGAFGTASTELSGLFDPGSASWSFMPQITLPIFDTGRNEANLDVAEVRKNIAVAQYEKTIQTAFREVADGLAARATLDDQIKAQEAVVAASRRSFTLSDYRYRKGIDNYLTLLDAQRSLFAAEQALIEARLLRLTSLVDLYRSLGGGWLEQAG
;
A
#
# COMPACT_ATOMS: atom_id res chain seq x y z
N VAL A 1 -33.75 7.59 21.27
CA VAL A 1 -33.98 7.77 19.83
C VAL A 1 -32.98 8.79 19.22
N ARG A 2 -32.89 10.04 19.83
CA ARG A 2 -32.00 11.08 19.27
C ARG A 2 -30.52 10.63 19.27
N SER A 3 -29.99 10.20 20.42
CA SER A 3 -28.60 9.73 20.55
C SER A 3 -28.29 8.55 19.62
N LEU A 4 -29.20 7.59 19.44
CA LEU A 4 -29.03 6.48 18.49
C LEU A 4 -29.02 6.95 17.04
N LYS A 5 -29.81 7.99 16.69
CA LYS A 5 -29.76 8.61 15.36
C LYS A 5 -28.41 9.29 15.14
N ASP A 6 -27.92 10.03 16.14
CA ASP A 6 -26.65 10.74 16.07
C ASP A 6 -25.47 9.75 15.96
N ALA A 7 -25.50 8.65 16.72
CA ALA A 7 -24.55 7.55 16.63
C ALA A 7 -24.56 6.92 15.20
N ALA A 8 -25.76 6.60 14.69
CA ALA A 8 -25.89 6.01 13.35
C ALA A 8 -25.42 6.97 12.24
N LEU A 9 -25.67 8.28 12.37
CA LEU A 9 -25.18 9.29 11.42
C LEU A 9 -23.65 9.38 11.44
N SER A 10 -23.05 9.46 12.63
CA SER A 10 -21.61 9.53 12.78
C SER A 10 -20.93 8.24 12.27
N GLN A 11 -21.54 7.08 12.51
CA GLN A 11 -21.06 5.80 11.95
C GLN A 11 -21.14 5.79 10.42
N TYR A 12 -22.22 6.29 9.83
CA TYR A 12 -22.31 6.43 8.38
C TYR A 12 -21.23 7.37 7.81
N LEU A 13 -21.01 8.52 8.43
CA LEU A 13 -19.97 9.46 8.03
C LEU A 13 -18.56 8.85 8.17
N SER A 14 -18.31 8.06 9.21
CA SER A 14 -17.08 7.29 9.36
C SER A 14 -16.85 6.36 8.17
N THR A 15 -17.88 5.63 7.69
CA THR A 15 -17.74 4.75 6.53
C THR A 15 -17.51 5.51 5.21
N VAL A 16 -18.05 6.73 5.06
CA VAL A 16 -17.78 7.59 3.91
C VAL A 16 -16.31 7.98 3.86
N GLU A 17 -15.73 8.40 4.99
CA GLU A 17 -14.32 8.75 5.06
C GLU A 17 -13.41 7.51 4.93
N ALA A 18 -13.78 6.37 5.51
CA ALA A 18 -13.08 5.11 5.33
C ALA A 18 -13.03 4.68 3.85
N ARG A 19 -14.12 4.91 3.07
CA ARG A 19 -14.13 4.67 1.61
C ARG A 19 -13.11 5.55 0.89
N LYS A 20 -13.04 6.85 1.24
CA LYS A 20 -12.04 7.76 0.66
C LYS A 20 -10.62 7.29 0.98
N SER A 21 -10.35 6.91 2.22
CA SER A 21 -9.06 6.35 2.65
C SER A 21 -8.68 5.10 1.87
N ALA A 22 -9.63 4.17 1.68
CA ALA A 22 -9.42 2.96 0.89
C ALA A 22 -9.11 3.28 -0.59
N GLN A 23 -9.78 4.29 -1.17
CA GLN A 23 -9.53 4.72 -2.54
C GLN A 23 -8.12 5.32 -2.71
N ILE A 24 -7.67 6.17 -1.78
CA ILE A 24 -6.31 6.72 -1.78
C ILE A 24 -5.28 5.59 -1.65
N SER A 25 -5.52 4.64 -0.75
CA SER A 25 -4.65 3.48 -0.57
C SER A 25 -4.56 2.63 -1.84
N LEU A 26 -5.69 2.36 -2.49
CA LEU A 26 -5.73 1.60 -3.74
C LEU A 26 -4.94 2.29 -4.86
N VAL A 27 -5.09 3.61 -5.01
CA VAL A 27 -4.32 4.39 -6.01
C VAL A 27 -2.82 4.34 -5.71
N GLY A 28 -2.43 4.48 -4.43
CA GLY A 28 -1.04 4.36 -4.01
C GLY A 28 -0.47 2.96 -4.24
N GLU A 29 -1.22 1.91 -3.89
CA GLU A 29 -0.83 0.52 -4.14
C GLU A 29 -0.69 0.22 -5.63
N LEU A 30 -1.61 0.73 -6.46
CA LEU A 30 -1.54 0.59 -7.92
C LEU A 30 -0.28 1.27 -8.49
N ALA A 31 0.03 2.48 -8.04
CA ALA A 31 1.23 3.19 -8.45
C ALA A 31 2.51 2.43 -8.03
N ASN A 32 2.57 1.95 -6.79
CA ASN A 32 3.70 1.18 -6.29
C ASN A 32 3.84 -0.17 -7.02
N ALA A 33 2.75 -0.86 -7.33
CA ALA A 33 2.78 -2.10 -8.12
C ALA A 33 3.27 -1.87 -9.55
N TYR A 34 2.88 -0.76 -10.19
CA TYR A 34 3.40 -0.36 -11.49
C TYR A 34 4.91 -0.09 -11.44
N LEU A 35 5.38 0.66 -10.45
CA LEU A 35 6.80 0.95 -10.27
C LEU A 35 7.62 -0.32 -10.00
N ALA A 36 7.09 -1.24 -9.21
CA ALA A 36 7.71 -2.54 -8.95
C ALA A 36 7.83 -3.39 -10.22
N GLU A 37 6.81 -3.38 -11.08
CA GLU A 37 6.87 -4.06 -12.38
C GLU A 37 7.92 -3.43 -13.30
N ARG A 38 8.04 -2.10 -13.32
CA ARG A 38 9.09 -1.39 -14.08
C ARG A 38 10.49 -1.73 -13.58
N ALA A 39 10.69 -1.77 -12.25
CA ALA A 39 11.96 -2.18 -11.66
C ALA A 39 12.33 -3.63 -12.02
N ALA A 40 11.36 -4.53 -12.00
CA ALA A 40 11.56 -5.93 -12.38
C ALA A 40 11.94 -6.06 -13.87
N ASP A 41 11.40 -5.21 -14.75
CA ASP A 41 11.76 -5.16 -16.16
C ASP A 41 13.20 -4.66 -16.38
N GLU A 42 13.61 -3.58 -15.69
CA GLU A 42 15.01 -3.11 -15.72
C GLU A 42 15.99 -4.16 -15.16
N GLN A 43 15.62 -4.84 -14.07
CA GLN A 43 16.42 -5.94 -13.53
C GLN A 43 16.56 -7.10 -14.53
N LEU A 44 15.48 -7.45 -15.25
CA LEU A 44 15.51 -8.47 -16.29
C LEU A 44 16.49 -8.12 -17.40
N GLN A 45 16.43 -6.88 -17.90
CA GLN A 45 17.35 -6.39 -18.92
C GLN A 45 18.81 -6.42 -18.44
N LEU A 46 19.06 -6.01 -17.19
CA LEU A 46 20.38 -6.06 -16.57
C LEU A 46 20.92 -7.50 -16.49
N VAL A 47 20.12 -8.45 -16.04
CA VAL A 47 20.52 -9.85 -15.87
C VAL A 47 20.76 -10.51 -17.24
N GLN A 48 19.91 -10.24 -18.24
CA GLN A 48 20.12 -10.73 -19.62
C GLN A 48 21.44 -10.23 -20.21
N LYS A 49 21.72 -8.94 -20.08
CA LYS A 49 23.00 -8.34 -20.52
C LYS A 49 24.19 -8.96 -19.78
N THR A 50 24.05 -9.18 -18.47
CA THR A 50 25.09 -9.79 -17.64
C THR A 50 25.33 -11.24 -18.05
N LEU A 51 24.30 -12.02 -18.32
CA LEU A 51 24.42 -13.40 -18.81
C LEU A 51 25.19 -13.43 -20.13
N THR A 52 24.80 -12.60 -21.10
CA THR A 52 25.52 -12.51 -22.40
C THR A 52 27.01 -12.18 -22.22
N THR A 53 27.33 -11.25 -21.30
CA THR A 53 28.73 -10.88 -21.00
C THR A 53 29.48 -12.04 -20.35
N ARG A 54 28.86 -12.77 -19.41
CA ARG A 54 29.47 -13.92 -18.71
C ARG A 54 29.67 -15.09 -19.66
N GLU A 55 28.72 -15.38 -20.56
CA GLU A 55 28.87 -16.41 -21.61
C GLU A 55 30.01 -16.08 -22.58
N ALA A 56 30.11 -14.84 -23.00
CA ALA A 56 31.25 -14.41 -23.86
C ALA A 56 32.60 -14.55 -23.14
N SER A 57 32.65 -14.22 -21.84
CA SER A 57 33.86 -14.40 -21.01
C SER A 57 34.22 -15.87 -20.83
N HIS A 58 33.25 -16.72 -20.55
CA HIS A 58 33.42 -18.16 -20.39
C HIS A 58 33.94 -18.79 -21.67
N ASN A 59 33.36 -18.49 -22.82
CA ASN A 59 33.83 -18.98 -24.13
C ASN A 59 35.29 -18.56 -24.44
N LEU A 60 35.70 -17.38 -23.98
CA LEU A 60 37.12 -16.95 -24.12
C LEU A 60 38.02 -17.81 -23.23
N ILE A 61 37.64 -18.02 -21.98
CA ILE A 61 38.41 -18.81 -21.00
C ILE A 61 38.52 -20.28 -21.43
N GLU A 62 37.44 -20.86 -21.94
CA GLU A 62 37.42 -22.23 -22.47
C GLU A 62 38.43 -22.41 -23.61
N ARG A 63 38.50 -21.49 -24.58
CA ARG A 63 39.49 -21.52 -25.64
C ARG A 63 40.93 -21.37 -25.13
N ARG A 64 41.14 -20.51 -24.14
CA ARG A 64 42.45 -20.31 -23.51
C ARG A 64 42.87 -21.53 -22.69
N TYR A 65 41.96 -22.21 -22.05
CA TYR A 65 42.20 -23.46 -21.33
C TYR A 65 42.58 -24.58 -22.32
N ALA A 66 41.81 -24.74 -23.40
CA ALA A 66 42.11 -25.70 -24.43
C ALA A 66 43.51 -25.46 -25.10
N SER A 67 44.00 -24.22 -25.09
CA SER A 67 45.33 -23.85 -25.57
C SER A 67 46.42 -23.88 -24.50
N GLY A 68 46.09 -24.33 -23.25
CA GLY A 68 47.05 -24.41 -22.13
C GLY A 68 47.42 -23.04 -21.51
N ILE A 69 46.67 -21.97 -21.80
CA ILE A 69 46.96 -20.59 -21.35
C ILE A 69 46.23 -20.27 -20.04
N SER A 70 45.00 -20.77 -19.80
CA SER A 70 44.23 -20.57 -18.62
C SER A 70 44.20 -21.82 -17.75
N SER A 71 44.01 -21.65 -16.44
CA SER A 71 43.90 -22.77 -15.50
C SER A 71 42.49 -23.43 -15.53
N GLU A 72 42.37 -24.67 -15.06
CA GLU A 72 41.07 -25.29 -14.85
C GLU A 72 40.24 -24.53 -13.79
N LEU A 73 40.90 -23.92 -12.80
CA LEU A 73 40.23 -23.08 -11.81
C LEU A 73 39.48 -21.92 -12.48
N ASP A 74 40.13 -21.22 -13.40
CA ASP A 74 39.52 -20.11 -14.13
C ASP A 74 38.32 -20.59 -14.96
N LEU A 75 38.43 -21.77 -15.61
CA LEU A 75 37.35 -22.37 -16.36
C LEU A 75 36.14 -22.66 -15.44
N ARG A 76 36.36 -23.33 -14.32
CA ARG A 76 35.26 -23.66 -13.36
C ARG A 76 34.63 -22.42 -12.73
N GLN A 77 35.42 -21.40 -12.42
CA GLN A 77 34.90 -20.12 -11.92
C GLN A 77 34.05 -19.40 -12.96
N SER A 78 34.46 -19.38 -14.21
CA SER A 78 33.68 -18.77 -15.29
C SER A 78 32.39 -19.53 -15.56
N GLU A 79 32.43 -20.88 -15.55
CA GLU A 79 31.25 -21.73 -15.66
C GLU A 79 30.25 -21.45 -14.52
N ALA A 80 30.72 -21.38 -13.27
CA ALA A 80 29.89 -21.07 -12.10
C ALA A 80 29.18 -19.72 -12.23
N LEU A 81 29.86 -18.69 -12.81
CA LEU A 81 29.24 -17.39 -13.05
C LEU A 81 28.11 -17.43 -14.09
N VAL A 82 28.29 -18.22 -15.18
CA VAL A 82 27.22 -18.40 -16.18
C VAL A 82 26.01 -19.08 -15.53
N GLN A 83 26.24 -20.13 -14.76
CA GLN A 83 25.13 -20.83 -14.10
C GLN A 83 24.43 -19.93 -13.04
N SER A 84 25.19 -19.12 -12.30
CA SER A 84 24.63 -18.12 -11.40
C SER A 84 23.75 -17.11 -12.16
N ALA A 85 24.23 -16.58 -13.30
CA ALA A 85 23.44 -15.65 -14.10
C ALA A 85 22.16 -16.28 -14.69
N ARG A 86 22.20 -17.57 -15.05
CA ARG A 86 21.00 -18.30 -15.49
C ARG A 86 19.99 -18.48 -14.35
N ALA A 87 20.47 -18.79 -13.15
CA ALA A 87 19.60 -18.86 -11.97
C ALA A 87 18.99 -17.49 -11.64
N ASP A 88 19.76 -16.41 -11.71
CA ASP A 88 19.27 -15.04 -11.55
C ASP A 88 18.22 -14.68 -12.61
N LEU A 89 18.44 -15.06 -13.87
CA LEU A 89 17.48 -14.84 -14.95
C LEU A 89 16.13 -15.49 -14.64
N ALA A 90 16.13 -16.77 -14.29
CA ALA A 90 14.91 -17.50 -13.93
C ALA A 90 14.19 -16.88 -12.71
N ARG A 91 14.97 -16.41 -11.73
CA ARG A 91 14.43 -15.70 -10.54
C ARG A 91 13.75 -14.39 -10.93
N VAL A 92 14.42 -13.55 -11.72
CA VAL A 92 13.90 -12.24 -12.11
C VAL A 92 12.72 -12.36 -13.09
N GLU A 93 12.73 -13.32 -14.00
CA GLU A 93 11.58 -13.63 -14.86
C GLU A 93 10.34 -13.99 -14.02
N ARG A 94 10.52 -14.82 -12.99
CA ARG A 94 9.42 -15.13 -12.05
C ARG A 94 8.95 -13.89 -11.32
N GLN A 95 9.84 -13.06 -10.78
CA GLN A 95 9.50 -11.83 -10.07
C GLN A 95 8.72 -10.85 -10.97
N ARG A 96 9.15 -10.67 -12.23
CA ARG A 96 8.45 -9.84 -13.21
C ARG A 96 7.03 -10.34 -13.46
N LYS A 97 6.85 -11.65 -13.66
CA LYS A 97 5.52 -12.25 -13.85
C LYS A 97 4.64 -12.05 -12.60
N GLN A 98 5.20 -12.20 -11.41
CA GLN A 98 4.48 -11.97 -10.16
C GLN A 98 4.08 -10.49 -9.98
N ALA A 99 4.98 -9.56 -10.29
CA ALA A 99 4.67 -8.12 -10.25
C ALA A 99 3.55 -7.76 -11.22
N ARG A 100 3.57 -8.33 -12.44
CA ARG A 100 2.50 -8.16 -13.41
C ARG A 100 1.16 -8.72 -12.91
N ASN A 101 1.16 -9.92 -12.36
CA ASN A 101 -0.06 -10.54 -11.80
C ASN A 101 -0.64 -9.70 -10.65
N ALA A 102 0.22 -9.11 -9.80
CA ALA A 102 -0.22 -8.22 -8.74
C ALA A 102 -0.87 -6.93 -9.30
N LEU A 103 -0.29 -6.37 -10.34
CA LEU A 103 -0.85 -5.19 -11.02
C LEU A 103 -2.19 -5.52 -11.70
N GLU A 104 -2.31 -6.65 -12.38
CA GLU A 104 -3.56 -7.12 -13.01
C GLU A 104 -4.65 -7.36 -11.97
N LEU A 105 -4.31 -7.88 -10.79
CA LEU A 105 -5.26 -8.03 -9.68
C LEU A 105 -5.82 -6.68 -9.22
N LEU A 106 -4.95 -5.66 -9.06
CA LEU A 106 -5.37 -4.32 -8.62
C LEU A 106 -6.22 -3.59 -9.67
N VAL A 107 -5.91 -3.80 -10.95
CA VAL A 107 -6.68 -3.22 -12.06
C VAL A 107 -8.00 -3.95 -12.31
N GLY A 108 -8.08 -5.24 -11.92
CA GLY A 108 -9.26 -6.08 -12.11
C GLY A 108 -9.43 -6.63 -13.53
N THR A 109 -8.46 -6.41 -14.43
CA THR A 109 -8.45 -6.94 -15.80
C THR A 109 -7.04 -7.21 -16.28
N SER A 110 -6.90 -8.00 -17.34
CA SER A 110 -5.61 -8.22 -18.00
C SER A 110 -5.08 -6.93 -18.63
N LEU A 111 -3.80 -6.67 -18.42
CA LEU A 111 -3.16 -5.46 -18.93
C LEU A 111 -2.79 -5.64 -20.42
N PRO A 112 -3.08 -4.64 -21.26
CA PRO A 112 -2.57 -4.60 -22.63
C PRO A 112 -1.04 -4.70 -22.66
N SER A 113 -0.49 -5.39 -23.66
CA SER A 113 0.96 -5.60 -23.76
C SER A 113 1.76 -4.32 -24.03
N ASP A 114 1.13 -3.31 -24.63
CA ASP A 114 1.70 -2.03 -25.01
C ASP A 114 1.68 -0.99 -23.85
N LEU A 115 0.81 -1.16 -22.88
CA LEU A 115 0.72 -0.27 -21.71
C LEU A 115 2.01 -0.27 -20.87
N LEU A 116 2.80 -1.34 -20.98
CA LEU A 116 4.04 -1.56 -20.26
C LEU A 116 5.30 -1.23 -21.10
N ALA A 117 5.15 -0.79 -22.35
CA ALA A 117 6.26 -0.23 -23.17
C ALA A 117 6.69 1.15 -22.66
N ALA A 118 6.72 1.31 -21.33
CA ALA A 118 6.79 2.59 -20.68
C ALA A 118 8.24 2.99 -20.35
N GLN A 119 8.37 4.25 -20.00
CA GLN A 119 9.62 4.92 -19.67
C GLN A 119 10.38 4.22 -18.53
N PRO A 120 11.71 4.21 -18.56
CA PRO A 120 12.53 3.67 -17.48
C PRO A 120 12.34 4.47 -16.18
N LEU A 121 12.70 3.87 -15.03
CA LEU A 121 12.51 4.48 -13.71
C LEU A 121 13.12 5.88 -13.58
N ASN A 122 14.25 6.15 -14.23
CA ASN A 122 14.90 7.46 -14.20
C ASN A 122 14.17 8.54 -15.02
N ALA A 123 13.26 8.16 -15.91
CA ALA A 123 12.47 9.08 -16.72
C ALA A 123 11.05 9.28 -16.16
N GLN A 124 10.68 8.57 -15.08
CA GLN A 124 9.40 8.75 -14.41
C GLN A 124 9.38 10.10 -13.69
N THR A 125 8.54 11.01 -14.20
CA THR A 125 8.29 12.30 -13.55
C THR A 125 7.08 12.18 -12.63
N LEU A 126 7.33 11.95 -11.35
CA LEU A 126 6.32 12.13 -10.31
C LEU A 126 6.33 13.59 -9.84
N LEU A 127 5.21 14.05 -9.30
CA LEU A 127 5.09 15.39 -8.71
C LEU A 127 6.19 15.59 -7.65
N THR A 128 7.18 16.42 -7.97
CA THR A 128 8.34 16.66 -7.09
C THR A 128 8.05 17.72 -6.04
N ASP A 129 7.04 18.56 -6.25
CA ASP A 129 6.66 19.65 -5.35
C ASP A 129 5.50 19.27 -4.43
N VAL A 130 5.71 18.25 -3.60
CA VAL A 130 4.79 17.93 -2.52
C VAL A 130 5.21 18.74 -1.30
N SER A 131 4.50 19.87 -1.06
CA SER A 131 4.65 20.64 0.18
C SER A 131 4.08 19.83 1.34
N ALA A 132 4.85 19.62 2.40
CA ALA A 132 4.41 18.90 3.59
C ALA A 132 3.23 19.56 4.31
N GLY A 133 2.92 20.83 4.02
CA GLY A 133 1.86 21.58 4.68
C GLY A 133 2.14 21.82 6.17
N LEU A 134 1.14 22.35 6.87
CA LEU A 134 1.18 22.49 8.34
C LEU A 134 0.68 21.19 9.00
N PRO A 135 1.20 20.83 10.18
CA PRO A 135 0.74 19.63 10.92
C PRO A 135 -0.78 19.60 11.16
N SER A 136 -1.42 20.76 11.38
CA SER A 136 -2.87 20.87 11.54
C SER A 136 -3.65 20.46 10.28
N GLN A 137 -3.11 20.73 9.09
CA GLN A 137 -3.76 20.37 7.83
C GLN A 137 -3.81 18.86 7.60
N LEU A 138 -2.87 18.09 8.18
CA LEU A 138 -2.91 16.64 8.13
C LEU A 138 -4.14 16.09 8.85
N ILE A 139 -4.46 16.61 10.04
CA ILE A 139 -5.60 16.18 10.85
C ILE A 139 -6.92 16.50 10.11
N GLU A 140 -7.00 17.65 9.44
CA GLU A 140 -8.21 18.10 8.75
C GLU A 140 -8.43 17.42 7.38
N ARG A 141 -7.38 16.91 6.73
CA ARG A 141 -7.46 16.44 5.33
C ARG A 141 -7.35 14.95 5.17
N ARG A 142 -6.81 14.23 6.14
CA ARG A 142 -6.66 12.76 6.02
C ARG A 142 -7.97 12.05 6.31
N PRO A 143 -8.53 11.31 5.35
CA PRO A 143 -9.79 10.62 5.53
C PRO A 143 -9.76 9.52 6.60
N ASP A 144 -8.60 8.88 6.85
CA ASP A 144 -8.46 7.87 7.91
C ASP A 144 -8.57 8.50 9.30
N ILE A 145 -8.03 9.71 9.50
CA ILE A 145 -8.18 10.48 10.76
C ILE A 145 -9.63 10.92 10.92
N LEU A 146 -10.24 11.46 9.86
CA LEU A 146 -11.66 11.86 9.89
C LEU A 146 -12.59 10.67 10.14
N ALA A 147 -12.29 9.51 9.57
CA ALA A 147 -13.06 8.29 9.83
C ALA A 147 -12.98 7.87 11.30
N ALA A 148 -11.79 7.91 11.90
CA ALA A 148 -11.59 7.59 13.31
C ALA A 148 -12.25 8.61 14.24
N GLU A 149 -12.24 9.91 13.87
CA GLU A 149 -12.97 10.97 14.61
C GLU A 149 -14.48 10.71 14.59
N LYS A 150 -15.05 10.40 13.43
CA LYS A 150 -16.48 10.10 13.30
C LYS A 150 -16.87 8.82 14.04
N ALA A 151 -15.99 7.81 14.07
CA ALA A 151 -16.20 6.62 14.88
C ALA A 151 -16.22 6.95 16.39
N LEU A 152 -15.31 7.81 16.85
CA LEU A 152 -15.29 8.29 18.23
C LEU A 152 -16.57 9.08 18.58
N GLU A 153 -17.06 9.95 17.68
CA GLU A 153 -18.32 10.65 17.87
C GLU A 153 -19.49 9.68 17.99
N ALA A 154 -19.52 8.60 17.22
CA ALA A 154 -20.57 7.58 17.29
C ALA A 154 -20.57 6.88 18.66
N GLU A 155 -19.43 6.43 19.16
CA GLU A 155 -19.31 5.80 20.49
C GLU A 155 -19.68 6.79 21.61
N ASN A 156 -19.35 8.07 21.47
CA ASN A 156 -19.76 9.08 22.44
C ASN A 156 -21.29 9.31 22.45
N ALA A 157 -21.94 9.24 21.28
CA ALA A 157 -23.39 9.33 21.18
C ALA A 157 -24.08 8.09 21.80
N ASP A 158 -23.46 6.90 21.70
CA ASP A 158 -23.97 5.67 22.30
C ASP A 158 -24.01 5.71 23.83
N ILE A 159 -23.11 6.43 24.50
CA ILE A 159 -23.21 6.70 25.95
C ILE A 159 -24.53 7.41 26.27
N GLY A 160 -24.94 8.38 25.44
CA GLY A 160 -26.23 9.05 25.59
C GLY A 160 -27.41 8.10 25.43
N ALA A 161 -27.31 7.11 24.56
CA ALA A 161 -28.31 6.07 24.38
C ALA A 161 -28.37 5.10 25.60
N ALA A 162 -27.21 4.70 26.13
CA ALA A 162 -27.10 3.86 27.31
C ALA A 162 -27.68 4.56 28.56
N ARG A 163 -27.36 5.85 28.75
CA ARG A 163 -27.97 6.66 29.83
C ARG A 163 -29.47 6.81 29.67
N ALA A 164 -29.99 6.89 28.44
CA ALA A 164 -31.45 6.97 28.23
C ALA A 164 -32.19 5.70 28.62
N ALA A 165 -31.53 4.54 28.76
CA ALA A 165 -32.12 3.30 29.18
C ALA A 165 -32.58 3.30 30.67
N PHE A 166 -32.07 4.23 31.49
CA PHE A 166 -32.50 4.42 32.89
C PHE A 166 -33.83 5.16 33.00
N PHE A 167 -34.30 5.79 31.93
CA PHE A 167 -35.54 6.60 31.92
C PHE A 167 -36.72 5.82 31.36
N PRO A 168 -37.97 6.26 31.66
CA PRO A 168 -39.17 5.64 31.11
C PRO A 168 -39.15 5.65 29.56
N ARG A 169 -39.45 4.50 28.97
CA ARG A 169 -39.70 4.37 27.53
C ARG A 169 -41.18 4.50 27.23
N ILE A 170 -41.52 5.48 26.41
CA ILE A 170 -42.92 5.69 25.95
C ILE A 170 -43.00 5.21 24.51
N THR A 171 -43.87 4.26 24.23
CA THR A 171 -44.19 3.78 22.88
C THR A 171 -45.65 4.08 22.57
N LEU A 172 -45.91 4.53 21.35
CA LEU A 172 -47.25 4.80 20.85
C LEU A 172 -47.48 3.88 19.67
N THR A 173 -48.47 2.99 19.78
CA THR A 173 -48.85 2.10 18.67
C THR A 173 -50.24 2.47 18.21
N GLY A 174 -50.38 2.80 16.93
CA GLY A 174 -51.64 3.03 16.25
C GLY A 174 -51.80 2.05 15.11
N ALA A 175 -52.97 1.44 14.98
CA ALA A 175 -53.34 0.63 13.84
C ALA A 175 -54.71 1.10 13.30
N PHE A 176 -54.84 1.17 12.01
CA PHE A 176 -56.04 1.45 11.29
C PHE A 176 -56.19 0.45 10.15
N GLY A 177 -57.38 -0.14 10.03
CA GLY A 177 -57.62 -1.16 9.01
C GLY A 177 -59.08 -1.61 9.00
N THR A 178 -59.34 -2.76 8.39
CA THR A 178 -60.64 -3.44 8.41
C THR A 178 -60.46 -4.78 9.12
N ALA A 179 -61.48 -5.19 9.90
CA ALA A 179 -61.53 -6.48 10.57
C ALA A 179 -62.90 -7.12 10.34
N SER A 180 -62.92 -8.41 10.00
CA SER A 180 -64.16 -9.20 9.83
C SER A 180 -63.84 -10.64 10.25
N THR A 181 -64.91 -11.36 10.67
CA THR A 181 -64.85 -12.79 10.98
C THR A 181 -64.83 -13.65 9.70
N GLU A 182 -65.24 -13.08 8.57
CA GLU A 182 -65.27 -13.75 7.27
C GLU A 182 -64.55 -12.86 6.22
N LEU A 183 -63.88 -13.49 5.27
CA LEU A 183 -63.13 -12.77 4.24
C LEU A 183 -64.03 -11.89 3.36
N SER A 184 -65.26 -12.34 3.09
CA SER A 184 -66.30 -11.62 2.33
C SER A 184 -66.71 -10.31 2.97
N GLY A 185 -66.69 -10.21 4.30
CA GLY A 185 -67.10 -9.03 5.04
C GLY A 185 -65.99 -8.02 5.34
N LEU A 186 -64.79 -8.24 4.85
CA LEU A 186 -63.60 -7.42 5.18
C LEU A 186 -63.71 -5.97 4.73
N PHE A 187 -64.47 -5.71 3.64
CA PHE A 187 -64.70 -4.37 3.09
C PHE A 187 -66.13 -3.87 3.19
N ASP A 188 -67.00 -4.58 3.95
CA ASP A 188 -68.34 -4.16 4.16
C ASP A 188 -68.47 -2.94 5.11
N PRO A 189 -69.55 -2.17 4.98
CA PRO A 189 -69.81 -1.07 5.93
C PRO A 189 -69.85 -1.58 7.39
N GLY A 190 -68.97 -1.02 8.23
CA GLY A 190 -68.81 -1.40 9.64
C GLY A 190 -67.59 -2.29 9.93
N SER A 191 -66.86 -2.73 8.93
CA SER A 191 -65.60 -3.48 9.12
C SER A 191 -64.43 -2.61 9.57
N ALA A 192 -64.51 -1.28 9.49
CA ALA A 192 -63.46 -0.35 9.90
C ALA A 192 -63.10 -0.52 11.36
N SER A 193 -61.83 -0.72 11.65
CA SER A 193 -61.29 -0.91 12.98
C SER A 193 -60.07 0.01 13.18
N TRP A 194 -60.00 0.62 14.32
CA TRP A 194 -58.81 1.37 14.73
C TRP A 194 -58.41 1.07 16.17
N SER A 195 -57.13 1.12 16.46
CA SER A 195 -56.62 0.99 17.83
C SER A 195 -55.51 2.00 18.08
N PHE A 196 -55.46 2.50 19.31
CA PHE A 196 -54.41 3.37 19.79
C PHE A 196 -53.96 2.90 21.17
N MET A 197 -52.72 2.43 21.29
CA MET A 197 -52.13 1.87 22.49
C MET A 197 -50.89 2.64 22.92
N PRO A 198 -50.98 3.61 23.82
CA PRO A 198 -49.82 4.16 24.52
C PRO A 198 -49.32 3.18 25.56
N GLN A 199 -48.00 2.97 25.62
CA GLN A 199 -47.35 2.11 26.59
C GLN A 199 -46.17 2.85 27.23
N ILE A 200 -46.09 2.83 28.57
CA ILE A 200 -44.94 3.36 29.33
C ILE A 200 -44.28 2.17 30.02
N THR A 201 -42.97 2.02 29.80
CA THR A 201 -42.13 0.98 30.43
C THR A 201 -41.00 1.65 31.19
N LEU A 202 -40.91 1.42 32.52
CA LEU A 202 -39.84 1.89 33.37
C LEU A 202 -39.16 0.67 34.03
N PRO A 203 -37.88 0.41 33.82
CA PRO A 203 -37.17 -0.63 34.56
C PRO A 203 -36.92 -0.14 36.01
N ILE A 204 -37.51 -0.84 37.01
CA ILE A 204 -37.30 -0.54 38.43
C ILE A 204 -36.19 -1.43 38.99
N PHE A 205 -36.16 -2.70 38.59
CA PHE A 205 -35.16 -3.68 38.96
C PHE A 205 -34.67 -4.39 37.68
N ASP A 206 -33.39 -4.25 37.35
CA ASP A 206 -32.77 -4.87 36.18
C ASP A 206 -31.48 -5.63 36.50
N THR A 207 -31.19 -5.84 37.78
CA THR A 207 -30.05 -6.59 38.31
C THR A 207 -28.69 -5.99 37.83
N GLY A 208 -28.62 -4.65 37.69
CA GLY A 208 -27.40 -3.93 37.27
C GLY A 208 -27.14 -3.95 35.74
N ARG A 209 -28.10 -4.46 34.94
CA ARG A 209 -27.91 -4.57 33.48
C ARG A 209 -27.68 -3.20 32.80
N ASN A 210 -28.47 -2.17 33.17
CA ASN A 210 -28.33 -0.85 32.58
C ASN A 210 -26.99 -0.18 32.97
N GLU A 211 -26.54 -0.40 34.22
CA GLU A 211 -25.26 0.06 34.73
C GLU A 211 -24.12 -0.60 33.93
N ALA A 212 -24.11 -1.93 33.82
CA ALA A 212 -23.13 -2.67 33.03
C ALA A 212 -23.12 -2.25 31.55
N ASN A 213 -24.28 -1.96 30.94
CA ASN A 213 -24.34 -1.46 29.56
C ASN A 213 -23.77 -0.05 29.45
N LEU A 214 -23.93 0.81 30.43
CA LEU A 214 -23.31 2.14 30.46
C LEU A 214 -21.80 2.03 30.59
N ASP A 215 -21.31 1.17 31.49
CA ASP A 215 -19.86 0.90 31.64
C ASP A 215 -19.25 0.40 30.31
N VAL A 216 -19.94 -0.52 29.64
CA VAL A 216 -19.49 -1.00 28.29
C VAL A 216 -19.43 0.15 27.29
N ALA A 217 -20.40 1.05 27.25
CA ALA A 217 -20.40 2.19 26.35
C ALA A 217 -19.22 3.17 26.66
N GLU A 218 -18.95 3.40 27.95
CA GLU A 218 -17.82 4.25 28.37
C GLU A 218 -16.46 3.62 28.04
N VAL A 219 -16.30 2.30 28.20
CA VAL A 219 -15.09 1.56 27.80
C VAL A 219 -14.91 1.60 26.29
N ARG A 220 -15.96 1.42 25.49
CA ARG A 220 -15.91 1.53 24.02
C ARG A 220 -15.44 2.91 23.56
N LYS A 221 -15.95 3.99 24.18
CA LYS A 221 -15.45 5.33 23.91
C LYS A 221 -13.96 5.45 24.21
N ASN A 222 -13.47 4.90 25.33
CA ASN A 222 -12.04 4.95 25.66
C ASN A 222 -11.18 4.18 24.63
N ILE A 223 -11.68 3.05 24.12
CA ILE A 223 -11.05 2.31 23.02
C ILE A 223 -11.01 3.18 21.75
N ALA A 224 -12.11 3.86 21.41
CA ALA A 224 -12.19 4.73 20.25
C ALA A 224 -11.22 5.95 20.36
N VAL A 225 -11.06 6.53 21.57
CA VAL A 225 -10.05 7.58 21.83
C VAL A 225 -8.65 7.05 21.54
N ALA A 226 -8.28 5.91 22.09
CA ALA A 226 -6.96 5.33 21.88
C ALA A 226 -6.71 4.99 20.40
N GLN A 227 -7.74 4.53 19.68
CA GLN A 227 -7.64 4.27 18.23
C GLN A 227 -7.48 5.57 17.42
N TYR A 228 -8.19 6.63 17.76
CA TYR A 228 -8.05 7.94 17.14
C TYR A 228 -6.64 8.51 17.34
N GLU A 229 -6.14 8.51 18.58
CA GLU A 229 -4.77 8.93 18.91
C GLU A 229 -3.72 8.11 18.14
N LYS A 230 -3.88 6.79 18.09
CA LYS A 230 -2.99 5.91 17.30
C LYS A 230 -3.00 6.26 15.82
N THR A 231 -4.16 6.55 15.25
CA THR A 231 -4.27 6.94 13.83
C THR A 231 -3.53 8.24 13.56
N ILE A 232 -3.67 9.24 14.43
CA ILE A 232 -2.93 10.52 14.35
C ILE A 232 -1.41 10.27 14.43
N GLN A 233 -0.95 9.51 15.43
CA GLN A 233 0.48 9.21 15.60
C GLN A 233 1.05 8.48 14.39
N THR A 234 0.29 7.53 13.83
CA THR A 234 0.68 6.81 12.61
C THR A 234 0.81 7.76 11.42
N ALA A 235 -0.14 8.67 11.25
CA ALA A 235 -0.11 9.67 10.19
C ALA A 235 1.12 10.58 10.27
N PHE A 236 1.44 11.08 11.45
CA PHE A 236 2.65 11.90 11.64
C PHE A 236 3.94 11.12 11.36
N ARG A 237 4.00 9.87 11.81
CA ARG A 237 5.15 9.01 11.52
C ARG A 237 5.32 8.80 10.01
N GLU A 238 4.25 8.47 9.29
CA GLU A 238 4.29 8.24 7.84
C GLU A 238 4.81 9.47 7.08
N VAL A 239 4.37 10.66 7.44
CA VAL A 239 4.85 11.90 6.84
C VAL A 239 6.32 12.14 7.20
N ALA A 240 6.72 11.95 8.46
CA ALA A 240 8.10 12.13 8.89
C ALA A 240 9.05 11.16 8.16
N ASP A 241 8.65 9.88 8.01
CA ASP A 241 9.40 8.87 7.28
C ASP A 241 9.54 9.25 5.79
N GLY A 242 8.45 9.72 5.17
CA GLY A 242 8.47 10.17 3.78
C GLY A 242 9.36 11.40 3.55
N LEU A 243 9.37 12.35 4.48
CA LEU A 243 10.23 13.54 4.42
C LEU A 243 11.72 13.17 4.63
N ALA A 244 12.02 12.23 5.54
CA ALA A 244 13.36 11.72 5.75
C ALA A 244 13.88 11.00 4.49
N ALA A 245 13.03 10.17 3.86
CA ALA A 245 13.36 9.51 2.61
C ALA A 245 13.62 10.53 1.49
N ARG A 246 12.77 11.55 1.34
CA ARG A 246 12.96 12.62 0.35
C ARG A 246 14.27 13.39 0.56
N ALA A 247 14.66 13.66 1.80
CA ALA A 247 15.88 14.40 2.11
C ALA A 247 17.16 13.63 1.79
N THR A 248 17.13 12.31 1.72
CA THR A 248 18.35 11.47 1.66
C THR A 248 18.47 10.67 0.37
N LEU A 249 17.36 10.27 -0.28
CA LEU A 249 17.39 9.36 -1.42
C LEU A 249 18.00 9.97 -2.69
N ASP A 250 17.87 11.28 -2.92
CA ASP A 250 18.50 11.93 -4.07
C ASP A 250 20.03 11.90 -3.97
N ASP A 251 20.58 12.10 -2.78
CA ASP A 251 22.03 12.03 -2.56
C ASP A 251 22.53 10.57 -2.57
N GLN A 252 21.71 9.62 -2.07
CA GLN A 252 22.02 8.20 -2.19
C GLN A 252 22.08 7.76 -3.66
N ILE A 253 21.14 8.20 -4.52
CA ILE A 253 21.13 7.88 -5.95
C ILE A 253 22.37 8.46 -6.64
N LYS A 254 22.70 9.73 -6.38
CA LYS A 254 23.92 10.35 -6.94
C LYS A 254 25.19 9.58 -6.56
N ALA A 255 25.31 9.19 -5.30
CA ALA A 255 26.43 8.38 -4.83
C ALA A 255 26.45 7.01 -5.52
N GLN A 256 25.29 6.36 -5.65
CA GLN A 256 25.18 5.05 -6.32
C GLN A 256 25.49 5.13 -7.82
N GLU A 257 25.09 6.20 -8.50
CA GLU A 257 25.47 6.46 -9.90
C GLU A 257 27.00 6.62 -10.06
N ALA A 258 27.65 7.28 -9.13
CA ALA A 258 29.10 7.39 -9.10
C ALA A 258 29.76 6.02 -8.87
N VAL A 259 29.22 5.17 -8.00
CA VAL A 259 29.68 3.79 -7.79
C VAL A 259 29.54 2.97 -9.08
N VAL A 260 28.40 3.05 -9.76
CA VAL A 260 28.19 2.36 -11.06
C VAL A 260 29.21 2.83 -12.11
N ALA A 261 29.44 4.15 -12.21
CA ALA A 261 30.41 4.70 -13.16
C ALA A 261 31.84 4.21 -12.87
N ALA A 262 32.25 4.22 -11.61
CA ALA A 262 33.57 3.74 -11.18
C ALA A 262 33.71 2.22 -11.42
N SER A 263 32.71 1.42 -11.04
CA SER A 263 32.72 -0.03 -11.22
C SER A 263 32.73 -0.41 -12.70
N ARG A 264 32.01 0.32 -13.56
CA ARG A 264 32.01 0.13 -15.02
C ARG A 264 33.40 0.42 -15.61
N ARG A 265 34.06 1.48 -15.15
CA ARG A 265 35.41 1.80 -15.57
C ARG A 265 36.40 0.74 -15.11
N SER A 266 36.28 0.29 -13.85
CA SER A 266 37.11 -0.80 -13.31
C SER A 266 36.95 -2.07 -14.12
N PHE A 267 35.70 -2.48 -14.41
CA PHE A 267 35.42 -3.65 -15.27
C PHE A 267 36.07 -3.52 -16.64
N THR A 268 35.91 -2.36 -17.31
CA THR A 268 36.50 -2.14 -18.66
C THR A 268 38.02 -2.24 -18.64
N LEU A 269 38.67 -1.69 -17.62
CA LEU A 269 40.11 -1.77 -17.46
C LEU A 269 40.58 -3.18 -17.11
N SER A 270 39.90 -3.88 -16.23
CA SER A 270 40.21 -5.28 -15.85
C SER A 270 40.04 -6.24 -17.04
N ASP A 271 38.98 -6.09 -17.84
CA ASP A 271 38.79 -6.88 -19.08
C ASP A 271 39.92 -6.64 -20.10
N TYR A 272 40.30 -5.37 -20.33
CA TYR A 272 41.40 -5.04 -21.21
C TYR A 272 42.72 -5.65 -20.75
N ARG A 273 43.06 -5.49 -19.43
CA ARG A 273 44.35 -6.00 -18.87
C ARG A 273 44.38 -7.52 -18.86
N TYR A 274 43.24 -8.18 -18.52
CA TYR A 274 43.13 -9.65 -18.62
C TYR A 274 43.35 -10.16 -20.04
N ARG A 275 42.71 -9.55 -21.05
CA ARG A 275 42.90 -9.92 -22.45
C ARG A 275 44.34 -9.73 -22.94
N LYS A 276 45.07 -8.76 -22.39
CA LYS A 276 46.50 -8.54 -22.67
C LYS A 276 47.43 -9.44 -21.86
N GLY A 277 46.89 -10.29 -20.98
CA GLY A 277 47.69 -11.17 -20.14
C GLY A 277 48.43 -10.47 -19.01
N ILE A 278 48.04 -9.25 -18.65
CA ILE A 278 48.67 -8.44 -17.59
C ILE A 278 48.10 -8.85 -16.21
N ASP A 279 46.79 -9.04 -16.10
CA ASP A 279 46.13 -9.40 -14.89
C ASP A 279 45.58 -10.85 -14.95
N ASN A 280 45.35 -11.43 -13.76
CA ASN A 280 44.70 -12.72 -13.61
C ASN A 280 43.19 -12.63 -13.79
N TYR A 281 42.53 -13.78 -13.95
CA TYR A 281 41.07 -13.85 -14.13
C TYR A 281 40.31 -13.39 -12.88
N LEU A 282 40.85 -13.59 -11.68
CA LEU A 282 40.20 -13.21 -10.43
C LEU A 282 39.90 -11.69 -10.37
N THR A 283 40.82 -10.85 -10.84
CA THR A 283 40.61 -9.38 -10.90
C THR A 283 39.46 -9.02 -11.82
N LEU A 284 39.35 -9.67 -12.98
CA LEU A 284 38.21 -9.47 -13.88
C LEU A 284 36.88 -9.97 -13.25
N LEU A 285 36.90 -11.12 -12.62
CA LEU A 285 35.78 -11.70 -11.91
C LEU A 285 35.19 -10.75 -10.85
N ASP A 286 36.08 -10.20 -10.02
CA ASP A 286 35.66 -9.27 -8.94
C ASP A 286 35.09 -7.97 -9.52
N ALA A 287 35.68 -7.45 -10.60
CA ALA A 287 35.16 -6.28 -11.29
C ALA A 287 33.78 -6.52 -11.93
N GLN A 288 33.53 -7.71 -12.49
CA GLN A 288 32.23 -8.10 -13.03
C GLN A 288 31.17 -8.19 -11.92
N ARG A 289 31.49 -8.83 -10.80
CA ARG A 289 30.57 -8.95 -9.65
C ARG A 289 30.24 -7.58 -9.06
N SER A 290 31.25 -6.73 -8.89
CA SER A 290 31.08 -5.38 -8.33
C SER A 290 30.20 -4.50 -9.22
N LEU A 291 30.40 -4.54 -10.54
CA LEU A 291 29.56 -3.80 -11.49
C LEU A 291 28.11 -4.27 -11.43
N PHE A 292 27.88 -5.57 -11.46
CA PHE A 292 26.52 -6.14 -11.41
C PHE A 292 25.79 -5.75 -10.11
N ALA A 293 26.45 -5.88 -8.96
CA ALA A 293 25.90 -5.48 -7.67
C ALA A 293 25.58 -3.98 -7.61
N ALA A 294 26.48 -3.13 -8.16
CA ALA A 294 26.27 -1.69 -8.19
C ALA A 294 25.07 -1.29 -9.08
N GLU A 295 24.92 -1.92 -10.26
CA GLU A 295 23.78 -1.67 -11.17
C GLU A 295 22.47 -2.14 -10.56
N GLN A 296 22.42 -3.29 -9.84
CA GLN A 296 21.24 -3.72 -9.08
C GLN A 296 20.86 -2.74 -7.99
N ALA A 297 21.82 -2.32 -7.16
CA ALA A 297 21.58 -1.38 -6.07
C ALA A 297 21.07 -0.02 -6.59
N LEU A 298 21.50 0.42 -7.78
CA LEU A 298 20.97 1.64 -8.40
C LEU A 298 19.51 1.50 -8.80
N ILE A 299 19.11 0.37 -9.39
CA ILE A 299 17.69 0.11 -9.72
C ILE A 299 16.83 0.12 -8.45
N GLU A 300 17.30 -0.54 -7.37
CA GLU A 300 16.61 -0.57 -6.08
C GLU A 300 16.48 0.83 -5.45
N ALA A 301 17.54 1.63 -5.48
CA ALA A 301 17.51 3.00 -4.95
C ALA A 301 16.53 3.90 -5.74
N ARG A 302 16.48 3.76 -7.06
CA ARG A 302 15.52 4.48 -7.91
C ARG A 302 14.07 4.07 -7.63
N LEU A 303 13.82 2.77 -7.49
CA LEU A 303 12.50 2.27 -7.09
C LEU A 303 12.09 2.84 -5.73
N LEU A 304 12.97 2.75 -4.72
CA LEU A 304 12.69 3.26 -3.37
C LEU A 304 12.37 4.75 -3.37
N ARG A 305 13.08 5.55 -4.17
CA ARG A 305 12.79 6.98 -4.32
C ARG A 305 11.37 7.22 -4.85
N LEU A 306 10.98 6.51 -5.90
CA LEU A 306 9.67 6.70 -6.52
C LEU A 306 8.54 6.21 -5.62
N THR A 307 8.70 5.05 -4.98
CA THR A 307 7.69 4.53 -4.03
C THR A 307 7.56 5.43 -2.81
N SER A 308 8.67 5.97 -2.27
CA SER A 308 8.61 6.91 -1.15
C SER A 308 7.89 8.22 -1.50
N LEU A 309 7.96 8.69 -2.74
CA LEU A 309 7.19 9.87 -3.19
C LEU A 309 5.70 9.56 -3.28
N VAL A 310 5.32 8.37 -3.77
CA VAL A 310 3.92 7.91 -3.79
C VAL A 310 3.38 7.79 -2.37
N ASP A 311 4.16 7.19 -1.46
CA ASP A 311 3.76 7.01 -0.07
C ASP A 311 3.67 8.35 0.68
N LEU A 312 4.58 9.30 0.42
CA LEU A 312 4.49 10.65 0.97
C LEU A 312 3.22 11.36 0.46
N TYR A 313 2.92 11.28 -0.83
CA TYR A 313 1.70 11.86 -1.40
C TYR A 313 0.45 11.28 -0.74
N ARG A 314 0.40 9.95 -0.56
CA ARG A 314 -0.68 9.24 0.14
C ARG A 314 -0.80 9.70 1.61
N SER A 315 0.32 9.78 2.32
CA SER A 315 0.36 10.16 3.74
C SER A 315 -0.10 11.60 4.00
N LEU A 316 0.01 12.48 3.00
CA LEU A 316 -0.50 13.84 3.04
C LEU A 316 -2.00 13.97 2.72
N GLY A 317 -2.68 12.83 2.49
CA GLY A 317 -4.10 12.83 2.09
C GLY A 317 -4.31 13.17 0.62
N GLY A 318 -3.25 13.13 -0.21
CA GLY A 318 -3.32 13.34 -1.64
C GLY A 318 -4.03 12.21 -2.38
N GLY A 319 -4.45 12.48 -3.64
CA GLY A 319 -5.16 11.51 -4.49
C GLY A 319 -6.67 11.56 -4.38
N TRP A 320 -7.23 12.33 -3.47
CA TRP A 320 -8.64 12.66 -3.42
C TRP A 320 -8.87 14.03 -4.09
N LEU A 321 -9.38 14.01 -5.31
CA LEU A 321 -10.00 15.19 -5.91
C LEU A 321 -11.49 15.12 -5.55
N GLU A 322 -11.98 16.01 -4.71
CA GLU A 322 -13.40 16.27 -4.63
C GLU A 322 -13.83 16.67 -6.04
N GLN A 323 -14.59 15.82 -6.73
CA GLN A 323 -15.30 16.27 -7.91
C GLN A 323 -16.28 17.31 -7.39
N ALA A 324 -15.95 18.59 -7.62
CA ALA A 324 -16.89 19.68 -7.45
C ALA A 324 -18.08 19.33 -8.36
N GLY A 325 -19.16 18.89 -7.72
CA GLY A 325 -20.46 18.63 -8.36
C GLY A 325 -21.15 19.93 -8.74
#